data_fc2665c399f2a10ca13e3d792c5908ad
#
_entry.id   fc2665c399f2a10ca13e3d792c5908ad
#
_cell.length_a   1.000
_cell.length_b   1.000
_cell.length_c   1.000
_cell.angle_alpha   90.00
_cell.angle_beta   90.00
_cell.angle_gamma   90.00
#
_symmetry.space_group_name_H-M   'P 1'
#
loop_
_entity.id
_entity.type
_entity.pdbx_description
1 polymer ?
#
loop_
_entity_poly.entity_id
_entity_poly.type
_entity_poly.pdbx_seq_one_letter_code
_entity_poly.pdbx_strand_id
1 'polypeptide(L)'
;MRTLDKIVVVGASLAGLRAVQTLRREGFDGELTLVGAEAHVPYNRPPLSKSVLRGDEDVTLPGAEELGDDWLRGRQAVRLDAGSRTVVLDDGAELGYDGLVVASGARPRRLDGVHTLRTLEDALALRAELDSGHEHVLVIGGGFIGGEVATTARQLGRKVTLVDSGPHPMHAGLGAQAARWLAGHHERNGVELVTGVRVTEVTGGQVRLGDGRVLSADLVVGGMGVTPNTEWLDGSGLAVDDGVLCEPTLYATGSVNVVAAGDVARWPHRLYGDALIRVEHWSNANEQGAVAARNLLAGPDAAQPFADVPNFATHVHGARIQTAGLPHLADEERVVAGDPDEDRFAVAFARDGVLVGAVAVNAPKDLIRLKRSIAAGEAI
;
A
#
# COMPACT_ATOMS: atom_id res chain seq x y z
N MET A 1 -6.59 28.91 -20.58
CA MET A 1 -5.76 27.90 -19.92
C MET A 1 -5.06 28.60 -18.77
N ARG A 2 -5.11 28.02 -17.58
CA ARG A 2 -4.37 28.54 -16.42
C ARG A 2 -2.92 28.11 -16.61
N THR A 3 -1.99 29.04 -16.62
CA THR A 3 -0.55 28.73 -16.68
C THR A 3 -0.15 28.20 -15.29
N LEU A 4 0.39 27.00 -15.23
CA LEU A 4 1.03 26.45 -14.03
C LEU A 4 2.53 26.80 -14.16
N ASP A 5 3.02 27.68 -13.30
CA ASP A 5 4.45 28.05 -13.28
C ASP A 5 5.21 27.30 -12.18
N LYS A 6 4.48 26.92 -11.09
CA LYS A 6 5.04 26.25 -9.92
C LYS A 6 4.21 25.04 -9.51
N ILE A 7 4.82 23.86 -9.47
CA ILE A 7 4.19 22.63 -8.96
C ILE A 7 4.98 22.10 -7.78
N VAL A 8 4.27 21.82 -6.68
CA VAL A 8 4.82 21.12 -5.50
C VAL A 8 4.26 19.70 -5.45
N VAL A 9 5.14 18.73 -5.22
CA VAL A 9 4.79 17.32 -4.99
C VAL A 9 5.20 16.97 -3.58
N VAL A 10 4.23 16.61 -2.72
CA VAL A 10 4.47 16.23 -1.33
C VAL A 10 4.42 14.71 -1.19
N GLY A 11 5.57 14.12 -0.92
CA GLY A 11 5.78 12.68 -0.80
C GLY A 11 6.71 12.14 -1.89
N ALA A 12 7.96 11.85 -1.52
CA ALA A 12 9.02 11.38 -2.42
C ALA A 12 9.14 9.83 -2.40
N SER A 13 8.02 9.13 -2.50
CA SER A 13 7.99 7.69 -2.76
C SER A 13 7.47 7.43 -4.19
N LEU A 14 7.01 6.23 -4.50
CA LEU A 14 6.66 5.81 -5.86
C LEU A 14 5.68 6.76 -6.57
N ALA A 15 4.56 7.12 -5.92
CA ALA A 15 3.55 7.97 -6.55
C ALA A 15 4.11 9.38 -6.87
N GLY A 16 4.85 9.99 -5.93
CA GLY A 16 5.48 11.29 -6.15
C GLY A 16 6.56 11.25 -7.22
N LEU A 17 7.42 10.23 -7.23
CA LEU A 17 8.42 10.03 -8.28
C LEU A 17 7.75 9.92 -9.66
N ARG A 18 6.68 9.10 -9.79
CA ARG A 18 5.95 8.97 -11.06
C ARG A 18 5.25 10.25 -11.48
N ALA A 19 4.75 11.04 -10.52
CA ALA A 19 4.21 12.35 -10.80
C ALA A 19 5.27 13.29 -11.38
N VAL A 20 6.42 13.43 -10.72
CA VAL A 20 7.55 14.26 -11.19
C VAL A 20 8.01 13.85 -12.59
N GLN A 21 8.27 12.56 -12.79
CA GLN A 21 8.68 12.02 -14.08
C GLN A 21 7.65 12.28 -15.19
N THR A 22 6.37 12.18 -14.84
CA THR A 22 5.29 12.43 -15.81
C THR A 22 5.17 13.91 -16.12
N LEU A 23 5.21 14.79 -15.12
CA LEU A 23 5.20 16.25 -15.35
C LEU A 23 6.29 16.67 -16.33
N ARG A 24 7.54 16.23 -16.12
CA ARG A 24 8.66 16.54 -17.00
C ARG A 24 8.50 15.92 -18.40
N ARG A 25 8.05 14.69 -18.51
CA ARG A 25 7.81 14.00 -19.79
C ARG A 25 6.69 14.65 -20.62
N GLU A 26 5.64 15.16 -19.97
CA GLU A 26 4.53 15.87 -20.63
C GLU A 26 4.87 17.34 -20.94
N GLY A 27 6.14 17.76 -20.70
CA GLY A 27 6.66 19.06 -21.12
C GLY A 27 6.49 20.19 -20.11
N PHE A 28 6.22 19.90 -18.84
CA PHE A 28 6.23 20.94 -17.81
C PHE A 28 7.68 21.40 -17.56
N ASP A 29 7.97 22.65 -17.88
CA ASP A 29 9.28 23.30 -17.76
C ASP A 29 9.37 24.32 -16.61
N GLY A 30 8.26 24.53 -15.87
CA GLY A 30 8.21 25.41 -14.70
C GLY A 30 8.96 24.87 -13.48
N GLU A 31 8.88 25.62 -12.39
CA GLU A 31 9.45 25.25 -11.10
C GLU A 31 8.74 24.02 -10.53
N LEU A 32 9.50 22.95 -10.25
CA LEU A 32 8.99 21.69 -9.73
C LEU A 32 9.72 21.30 -8.46
N THR A 33 9.04 21.35 -7.33
CA THR A 33 9.61 20.97 -6.03
C THR A 33 9.05 19.67 -5.54
N LEU A 34 9.90 18.67 -5.26
CA LEU A 34 9.55 17.42 -4.61
C LEU A 34 9.95 17.46 -3.13
N VAL A 35 9.00 17.19 -2.21
CA VAL A 35 9.23 17.15 -0.77
C VAL A 35 9.19 15.72 -0.28
N GLY A 36 10.25 15.25 0.39
CA GLY A 36 10.36 13.89 0.93
C GLY A 36 10.83 13.86 2.37
N ALA A 37 10.06 13.23 3.27
CA ALA A 37 10.40 13.11 4.69
C ALA A 37 11.60 12.18 4.96
N GLU A 38 11.84 11.21 4.08
CA GLU A 38 12.99 10.31 4.17
C GLU A 38 14.24 10.94 3.53
N ALA A 39 15.42 10.64 4.08
CA ALA A 39 16.70 11.15 3.57
C ALA A 39 17.20 10.42 2.31
N HIS A 40 16.60 9.26 2.02
CA HIS A 40 16.96 8.41 0.89
C HIS A 40 16.32 8.88 -0.42
N VAL A 41 16.98 8.59 -1.55
CA VAL A 41 16.33 8.64 -2.87
C VAL A 41 15.10 7.73 -2.87
N PRO A 42 14.04 8.03 -3.65
CA PRO A 42 12.91 7.13 -3.78
C PRO A 42 13.38 5.70 -4.08
N TYR A 43 12.85 4.74 -3.35
CA TYR A 43 13.28 3.35 -3.44
C TYR A 43 12.08 2.40 -3.50
N ASN A 44 12.35 1.18 -3.93
CA ASN A 44 11.37 0.12 -4.07
C ASN A 44 11.07 -0.52 -2.70
N ARG A 45 9.84 -0.39 -2.17
CA ARG A 45 9.46 -0.91 -0.84
C ARG A 45 9.19 -2.43 -0.80
N PRO A 46 8.68 -3.11 -1.85
CA PRO A 46 8.44 -4.55 -1.80
C PRO A 46 9.62 -5.43 -1.38
N PRO A 47 10.90 -5.11 -1.63
CA PRO A 47 12.04 -5.86 -1.09
C PRO A 47 12.20 -5.80 0.43
N LEU A 48 11.67 -4.78 1.11
CA LEU A 48 11.90 -4.53 2.53
C LEU A 48 11.50 -5.71 3.44
N SER A 49 10.39 -6.38 3.15
CA SER A 49 9.90 -7.55 3.89
C SER A 49 10.53 -8.89 3.46
N LYS A 50 11.36 -8.88 2.43
CA LYS A 50 11.89 -10.07 1.74
C LYS A 50 13.42 -10.09 1.69
N SER A 51 13.98 -9.60 0.59
CA SER A 51 15.42 -9.67 0.31
C SER A 51 16.24 -8.81 1.27
N VAL A 52 15.74 -7.61 1.64
CA VAL A 52 16.43 -6.74 2.60
C VAL A 52 16.58 -7.40 3.96
N LEU A 53 15.54 -8.07 4.48
CA LEU A 53 15.63 -8.83 5.74
C LEU A 53 16.59 -10.03 5.65
N ARG A 54 16.90 -10.52 4.43
CA ARG A 54 17.87 -11.61 4.20
C ARG A 54 19.29 -11.13 3.87
N GLY A 55 19.49 -9.81 3.83
CA GLY A 55 20.82 -9.24 3.63
C GLY A 55 21.10 -8.67 2.24
N ASP A 56 20.15 -8.71 1.31
CA ASP A 56 20.26 -8.04 0.01
C ASP A 56 19.67 -6.62 0.16
N GLU A 57 20.51 -5.61 -0.04
CA GLU A 57 20.14 -4.20 0.15
C GLU A 57 19.71 -3.52 -1.16
N ASP A 58 19.58 -4.24 -2.27
CA ASP A 58 19.10 -3.64 -3.52
C ASP A 58 17.63 -3.28 -3.42
N VAL A 59 17.38 -2.01 -3.31
CA VAL A 59 16.05 -1.38 -3.29
C VAL A 59 15.89 -0.39 -4.45
N THR A 60 16.68 -0.52 -5.50
CA THR A 60 16.71 0.41 -6.65
C THR A 60 15.32 0.60 -7.24
N LEU A 61 14.95 1.86 -7.42
CA LEU A 61 13.74 2.28 -8.13
C LEU A 61 14.17 3.09 -9.36
N PRO A 62 13.95 2.56 -10.58
CA PRO A 62 14.44 3.21 -11.80
C PRO A 62 13.98 4.65 -11.96
N GLY A 63 14.91 5.53 -12.27
CA GLY A 63 14.71 6.96 -12.47
C GLY A 63 14.68 7.80 -11.20
N ALA A 64 14.94 7.20 -10.04
CA ALA A 64 15.04 7.95 -8.79
C ALA A 64 16.33 8.82 -8.73
N GLU A 65 17.39 8.36 -9.38
CA GLU A 65 18.67 9.06 -9.51
C GLU A 65 18.62 10.29 -10.42
N GLU A 66 17.61 10.39 -11.29
CA GLU A 66 17.41 11.49 -12.22
C GLU A 66 16.74 12.72 -11.57
N LEU A 67 16.31 12.59 -10.31
CA LEU A 67 15.76 13.71 -9.55
C LEU A 67 16.88 14.73 -9.26
N GLY A 68 16.80 15.88 -9.90
CA GLY A 68 17.78 16.97 -9.77
C GLY A 68 17.76 17.68 -8.41
N ASP A 69 18.22 18.95 -8.40
CA ASP A 69 18.35 19.77 -7.19
C ASP A 69 17.00 20.26 -6.62
N ASP A 70 15.91 20.09 -7.37
CA ASP A 70 14.55 20.52 -6.97
C ASP A 70 13.91 19.61 -5.91
N TRP A 71 14.69 18.69 -5.34
CA TRP A 71 14.19 17.75 -4.35
C TRP A 71 14.67 18.06 -2.93
N LEU A 72 13.73 18.31 -2.04
CA LEU A 72 13.94 18.56 -0.63
C LEU A 72 13.88 17.25 0.18
N ARG A 73 15.06 16.66 0.45
CA ARG A 73 15.20 15.41 1.22
C ARG A 73 15.15 15.66 2.71
N GLY A 74 14.56 14.72 3.47
CA GLY A 74 14.47 14.81 4.93
C GLY A 74 13.66 16.02 5.38
N ARG A 75 12.70 16.45 4.54
CA ARG A 75 11.79 17.55 4.83
C ARG A 75 10.35 17.05 4.83
N GLN A 76 9.62 17.40 5.87
CA GLN A 76 8.24 17.01 6.04
C GLN A 76 7.31 18.20 5.86
N ALA A 77 6.26 18.04 5.04
CA ALA A 77 5.14 18.98 5.04
C ALA A 77 4.35 18.81 6.34
N VAL A 78 4.14 19.92 7.05
CA VAL A 78 3.45 19.93 8.35
C VAL A 78 2.13 20.68 8.33
N ARG A 79 1.90 21.51 7.31
CA ARG A 79 0.63 22.23 7.13
C ARG A 79 0.41 22.60 5.66
N LEU A 80 -0.82 22.53 5.22
CA LEU A 80 -1.29 23.09 3.97
C LEU A 80 -2.22 24.27 4.24
N ASP A 81 -1.97 25.39 3.60
CA ASP A 81 -2.91 26.49 3.43
C ASP A 81 -3.39 26.49 1.97
N ALA A 82 -4.55 25.89 1.70
CA ALA A 82 -5.08 25.83 0.35
C ALA A 82 -5.60 27.19 -0.15
N GLY A 83 -5.96 28.11 0.76
CA GLY A 83 -6.42 29.45 0.43
C GLY A 83 -5.29 30.31 -0.13
N SER A 84 -4.14 30.35 0.52
CA SER A 84 -2.93 31.04 0.06
C SER A 84 -2.09 30.19 -0.90
N ARG A 85 -2.43 28.92 -1.10
CA ARG A 85 -1.68 27.94 -1.90
C ARG A 85 -0.25 27.76 -1.42
N THR A 86 -0.10 27.47 -0.15
CA THR A 86 1.20 27.38 0.50
C THR A 86 1.31 26.07 1.27
N VAL A 87 2.39 25.32 1.04
CA VAL A 87 2.80 24.17 1.84
C VAL A 87 3.86 24.64 2.82
N VAL A 88 3.67 24.39 4.12
CA VAL A 88 4.63 24.71 5.18
C VAL A 88 5.40 23.46 5.56
N LEU A 89 6.73 23.55 5.62
CA LEU A 89 7.64 22.49 6.00
C LEU A 89 7.97 22.51 7.51
N ASP A 90 8.57 21.42 7.97
CA ASP A 90 8.98 21.21 9.37
C ASP A 90 10.06 22.18 9.88
N ASP A 91 10.82 22.80 8.98
CA ASP A 91 11.79 23.86 9.30
C ASP A 91 11.21 25.27 9.23
N GLY A 92 9.91 25.40 8.95
CA GLY A 92 9.20 26.67 8.79
C GLY A 92 9.29 27.27 7.38
N ALA A 93 9.95 26.63 6.42
CA ALA A 93 9.97 27.10 5.04
C ALA A 93 8.55 26.98 4.42
N GLU A 94 8.21 27.95 3.57
CA GLU A 94 6.94 28.03 2.88
C GLU A 94 7.13 27.87 1.38
N LEU A 95 6.39 26.93 0.78
CA LEU A 95 6.42 26.66 -0.65
C LEU A 95 5.08 27.07 -1.27
N GLY A 96 5.09 28.14 -2.05
CA GLY A 96 3.94 28.55 -2.85
C GLY A 96 3.78 27.65 -4.08
N TYR A 97 2.54 27.38 -4.51
CA TYR A 97 2.26 26.54 -5.68
C TYR A 97 1.10 27.06 -6.53
N ASP A 98 1.13 26.77 -7.82
CA ASP A 98 0.00 26.86 -8.75
C ASP A 98 -0.74 25.51 -8.84
N GLY A 99 0.01 24.41 -8.75
CA GLY A 99 -0.47 23.03 -8.70
C GLY A 99 0.18 22.23 -7.58
N LEU A 100 -0.59 21.36 -6.90
CA LEU A 100 -0.12 20.50 -5.81
C LEU A 100 -0.47 19.05 -6.09
N VAL A 101 0.52 18.15 -5.94
CA VAL A 101 0.32 16.71 -5.90
C VAL A 101 0.51 16.21 -4.46
N VAL A 102 -0.56 15.70 -3.85
CA VAL A 102 -0.52 15.07 -2.54
C VAL A 102 -0.22 13.58 -2.73
N ALA A 103 1.02 13.17 -2.43
CA ALA A 103 1.52 11.79 -2.55
C ALA A 103 2.16 11.31 -1.23
N SER A 104 1.67 11.83 -0.09
CA SER A 104 2.23 11.61 1.27
C SER A 104 2.10 10.15 1.74
N GLY A 105 1.34 9.31 1.04
CA GLY A 105 1.22 7.89 1.30
C GLY A 105 0.54 7.57 2.64
N ALA A 106 1.00 6.49 3.28
CA ALA A 106 0.46 6.00 4.54
C ALA A 106 1.58 5.49 5.46
N ARG A 107 1.33 5.47 6.77
CA ARG A 107 2.22 4.94 7.80
C ARG A 107 1.63 3.71 8.49
N PRO A 108 2.45 2.80 9.05
CA PRO A 108 1.96 1.66 9.80
C PRO A 108 1.19 2.10 11.05
N ARG A 109 0.15 1.35 11.38
CA ARG A 109 -0.43 1.41 12.72
C ARG A 109 0.59 0.86 13.71
N ARG A 110 0.77 1.55 14.82
CA ARG A 110 1.76 1.21 15.84
C ARG A 110 1.11 0.64 17.08
N LEU A 111 1.84 -0.24 17.74
CA LEU A 111 1.59 -0.72 19.09
C LEU A 111 2.93 -0.69 19.83
N ASP A 112 2.96 -0.24 21.06
CA ASP A 112 4.19 -0.15 21.85
C ASP A 112 4.84 -1.54 22.00
N GLY A 113 6.17 -1.60 21.92
CA GLY A 113 6.93 -2.85 21.97
C GLY A 113 6.87 -3.70 20.71
N VAL A 114 6.35 -3.18 19.59
CA VAL A 114 6.21 -3.87 18.31
C VAL A 114 7.00 -3.18 17.23
N HIS A 115 7.87 -3.92 16.53
CA HIS A 115 8.55 -3.44 15.33
C HIS A 115 7.57 -3.31 14.17
N THR A 116 7.61 -2.20 13.46
CA THR A 116 6.84 -2.00 12.22
C THR A 116 7.75 -2.07 11.01
N LEU A 117 7.19 -2.27 9.82
CA LEU A 117 7.96 -2.34 8.59
C LEU A 117 7.32 -1.46 7.52
N ARG A 118 7.96 -0.34 7.22
CA ARG A 118 7.53 0.59 6.16
C ARG A 118 8.69 1.30 5.47
N THR A 119 9.71 1.70 6.20
CA THR A 119 10.88 2.41 5.70
C THR A 119 12.10 1.49 5.58
N LEU A 120 13.15 1.96 4.91
CA LEU A 120 14.42 1.26 4.83
C LEU A 120 15.04 1.11 6.23
N GLU A 121 14.94 2.14 7.06
CA GLU A 121 15.40 2.13 8.45
C GLU A 121 14.65 1.05 9.28
N ASP A 122 13.31 0.96 9.11
CA ASP A 122 12.54 -0.10 9.78
C ASP A 122 13.05 -1.48 9.38
N ALA A 123 13.34 -1.69 8.08
CA ALA A 123 13.82 -2.97 7.57
C ALA A 123 15.22 -3.31 8.07
N LEU A 124 16.14 -2.35 8.10
CA LEU A 124 17.50 -2.54 8.61
C LEU A 124 17.50 -2.78 10.13
N ALA A 125 16.67 -2.07 10.88
CA ALA A 125 16.50 -2.30 12.31
C ALA A 125 15.92 -3.69 12.59
N LEU A 126 14.87 -4.09 11.85
CA LEU A 126 14.26 -5.42 12.00
C LEU A 126 15.26 -6.54 11.61
N ARG A 127 16.06 -6.34 10.57
CA ARG A 127 17.12 -7.26 10.20
C ARG A 127 18.16 -7.41 11.32
N ALA A 128 18.62 -6.31 11.91
CA ALA A 128 19.58 -6.37 13.02
C ALA A 128 19.02 -7.19 14.21
N GLU A 129 17.73 -7.05 14.53
CA GLU A 129 17.07 -7.89 15.53
C GLU A 129 17.03 -9.36 15.11
N LEU A 130 16.71 -9.66 13.86
CA LEU A 130 16.73 -11.04 13.36
C LEU A 130 18.13 -11.66 13.40
N ASP A 131 19.18 -10.86 13.20
CA ASP A 131 20.59 -11.30 13.25
C ASP A 131 21.13 -11.40 14.69
N SER A 132 20.49 -10.78 15.69
CA SER A 132 20.93 -10.77 17.09
C SER A 132 20.81 -12.10 17.85
N GLY A 133 20.19 -13.10 17.21
CA GLY A 133 20.04 -14.43 17.81
C GLY A 133 18.64 -14.74 18.34
N HIS A 134 17.66 -13.85 18.13
CA HIS A 134 16.27 -14.12 18.47
C HIS A 134 15.78 -15.39 17.78
N GLU A 135 15.26 -16.35 18.54
CA GLU A 135 14.82 -17.65 18.01
C GLU A 135 13.34 -17.66 17.65
N HIS A 136 12.51 -16.92 18.41
CA HIS A 136 11.05 -16.88 18.25
C HIS A 136 10.56 -15.50 17.83
N VAL A 137 9.99 -15.43 16.63
CA VAL A 137 9.36 -14.24 16.06
C VAL A 137 7.85 -14.37 16.14
N LEU A 138 7.17 -13.39 16.74
CA LEU A 138 5.72 -13.30 16.72
C LEU A 138 5.30 -12.17 15.77
N VAL A 139 4.45 -12.51 14.80
CA VAL A 139 3.91 -11.55 13.83
C VAL A 139 2.46 -11.25 14.18
N ILE A 140 2.14 -9.97 14.36
CA ILE A 140 0.77 -9.48 14.62
C ILE A 140 0.17 -8.99 13.30
N GLY A 141 -0.91 -9.64 12.83
CA GLY A 141 -1.59 -9.34 11.58
C GLY A 141 -1.08 -10.19 10.42
N GLY A 142 -1.93 -11.07 9.94
CA GLY A 142 -1.67 -11.97 8.81
C GLY A 142 -1.98 -11.33 7.44
N GLY A 143 -1.86 -10.00 7.32
CA GLY A 143 -1.94 -9.30 6.03
C GLY A 143 -0.72 -9.57 5.14
N PHE A 144 -0.61 -8.85 4.01
CA PHE A 144 0.49 -9.05 3.05
C PHE A 144 1.87 -8.93 3.71
N ILE A 145 2.12 -7.85 4.44
CA ILE A 145 3.42 -7.62 5.09
C ILE A 145 3.69 -8.68 6.16
N GLY A 146 2.69 -8.99 7.00
CA GLY A 146 2.86 -10.02 8.04
C GLY A 146 3.15 -11.41 7.47
N GLY A 147 2.45 -11.81 6.40
CA GLY A 147 2.70 -13.07 5.70
C GLY A 147 4.09 -13.14 5.05
N GLU A 148 4.58 -12.03 4.49
CA GLU A 148 5.91 -11.91 3.93
C GLU A 148 7.01 -11.96 5.01
N VAL A 149 6.82 -11.25 6.14
CA VAL A 149 7.75 -11.29 7.29
C VAL A 149 7.77 -12.69 7.90
N ALA A 150 6.61 -13.32 8.10
CA ALA A 150 6.54 -14.71 8.59
C ALA A 150 7.29 -15.67 7.68
N THR A 151 7.13 -15.52 6.35
CA THR A 151 7.89 -16.30 5.35
C THR A 151 9.38 -16.09 5.49
N THR A 152 9.84 -14.84 5.56
CA THR A 152 11.26 -14.50 5.64
C THR A 152 11.87 -14.99 6.94
N ALA A 153 11.19 -14.81 8.07
CA ALA A 153 11.65 -15.32 9.37
C ALA A 153 11.78 -16.85 9.38
N ARG A 154 10.83 -17.58 8.76
CA ARG A 154 10.94 -19.05 8.57
C ARG A 154 12.15 -19.44 7.71
N GLN A 155 12.39 -18.71 6.61
CA GLN A 155 13.57 -18.94 5.75
C GLN A 155 14.90 -18.71 6.50
N LEU A 156 14.91 -17.79 7.47
CA LEU A 156 16.04 -17.55 8.39
C LEU A 156 16.11 -18.57 9.54
N GLY A 157 15.28 -19.62 9.53
CA GLY A 157 15.31 -20.70 10.53
C GLY A 157 14.63 -20.34 11.86
N ARG A 158 13.89 -19.23 11.95
CA ARG A 158 13.24 -18.80 13.19
C ARG A 158 11.94 -19.59 13.44
N LYS A 159 11.61 -19.85 14.71
CA LYS A 159 10.24 -20.22 15.09
C LYS A 159 9.33 -19.02 14.83
N VAL A 160 8.15 -19.24 14.22
CA VAL A 160 7.22 -18.15 13.92
C VAL A 160 5.83 -18.48 14.43
N THR A 161 5.25 -17.56 15.20
CA THR A 161 3.82 -17.54 15.53
C THR A 161 3.19 -16.33 14.85
N LEU A 162 2.12 -16.53 14.08
CA LEU A 162 1.35 -15.46 13.44
C LEU A 162 -0.01 -15.35 14.10
N VAL A 163 -0.30 -14.17 14.65
CA VAL A 163 -1.59 -13.85 15.31
C VAL A 163 -2.42 -12.98 14.39
N ASP A 164 -3.66 -13.39 14.09
CA ASP A 164 -4.58 -12.62 13.26
C ASP A 164 -5.96 -12.49 13.92
N SER A 165 -6.58 -11.34 13.81
CA SER A 165 -7.91 -11.09 14.35
C SER A 165 -9.05 -11.68 13.49
N GLY A 166 -8.77 -11.95 12.23
CA GLY A 166 -9.69 -12.61 11.30
C GLY A 166 -9.70 -14.14 11.47
N PRO A 167 -10.63 -14.82 10.80
CA PRO A 167 -10.73 -16.29 10.84
C PRO A 167 -9.54 -16.98 10.16
N HIS A 168 -8.91 -16.32 9.18
CA HIS A 168 -7.71 -16.76 8.46
C HIS A 168 -6.87 -15.58 8.05
N PRO A 169 -5.55 -15.75 7.84
CA PRO A 169 -4.69 -14.72 7.26
C PRO A 169 -5.22 -14.21 5.92
N MET A 170 -5.15 -12.90 5.69
CA MET A 170 -5.61 -12.22 4.46
C MET A 170 -7.09 -12.43 4.09
N HIS A 171 -7.95 -12.88 5.02
CA HIS A 171 -9.33 -13.24 4.70
C HIS A 171 -10.08 -12.14 3.92
N ALA A 172 -9.96 -10.88 4.35
CA ALA A 172 -10.64 -9.76 3.68
C ALA A 172 -10.15 -9.52 2.24
N GLY A 173 -8.88 -9.81 1.95
CA GLY A 173 -8.27 -9.57 0.62
C GLY A 173 -8.34 -10.76 -0.32
N LEU A 174 -8.45 -11.98 0.21
CA LEU A 174 -8.38 -13.21 -0.58
C LEU A 174 -9.70 -13.98 -0.64
N GLY A 175 -10.71 -13.61 0.17
CA GLY A 175 -11.93 -14.41 0.35
C GLY A 175 -11.69 -15.67 1.19
N ALA A 176 -12.76 -16.44 1.43
CA ALA A 176 -12.72 -17.56 2.36
C ALA A 176 -11.89 -18.75 1.83
N GLN A 177 -11.99 -19.06 0.54
CA GLN A 177 -11.33 -20.24 -0.03
C GLN A 177 -9.81 -20.05 -0.09
N ALA A 178 -9.33 -18.96 -0.68
CA ALA A 178 -7.91 -18.71 -0.79
C ALA A 178 -7.25 -18.39 0.57
N ALA A 179 -7.97 -17.75 1.49
CA ALA A 179 -7.47 -17.50 2.85
C ALA A 179 -7.35 -18.80 3.67
N ARG A 180 -8.28 -19.74 3.53
CA ARG A 180 -8.18 -21.07 4.16
C ARG A 180 -6.99 -21.85 3.61
N TRP A 181 -6.82 -21.84 2.29
CA TRP A 181 -5.65 -22.44 1.65
C TRP A 181 -4.35 -21.82 2.19
N LEU A 182 -4.29 -20.48 2.30
CA LEU A 182 -3.11 -19.79 2.80
C LEU A 182 -2.80 -20.15 4.26
N ALA A 183 -3.83 -20.29 5.10
CA ALA A 183 -3.65 -20.75 6.49
C ALA A 183 -2.96 -22.13 6.53
N GLY A 184 -3.48 -23.12 5.80
CA GLY A 184 -2.85 -24.43 5.69
C GLY A 184 -1.43 -24.36 5.06
N HIS A 185 -1.21 -23.43 4.12
CA HIS A 185 0.12 -23.24 3.52
C HIS A 185 1.13 -22.68 4.54
N HIS A 186 0.73 -21.74 5.40
CA HIS A 186 1.56 -21.28 6.52
C HIS A 186 1.91 -22.42 7.48
N GLU A 187 0.92 -23.23 7.89
CA GLU A 187 1.12 -24.34 8.81
C GLU A 187 2.04 -25.42 8.22
N ARG A 188 1.86 -25.80 6.96
CA ARG A 188 2.76 -26.74 6.25
C ARG A 188 4.22 -26.24 6.18
N ASN A 189 4.42 -24.92 6.25
CA ASN A 189 5.75 -24.28 6.30
C ASN A 189 6.22 -23.96 7.73
N GLY A 190 5.57 -24.51 8.75
CA GLY A 190 5.99 -24.45 10.15
C GLY A 190 5.69 -23.13 10.84
N VAL A 191 4.71 -22.35 10.36
CA VAL A 191 4.18 -21.18 11.07
C VAL A 191 3.05 -21.64 11.99
N GLU A 192 3.15 -21.31 13.27
CA GLU A 192 2.05 -21.49 14.24
C GLU A 192 1.01 -20.38 14.04
N LEU A 193 -0.24 -20.75 13.77
CA LEU A 193 -1.33 -19.77 13.58
C LEU A 193 -2.19 -19.62 14.84
N VAL A 194 -2.48 -18.38 15.21
CA VAL A 194 -3.41 -18.02 16.27
C VAL A 194 -4.40 -17.03 15.67
N THR A 195 -5.56 -17.51 15.23
CA THR A 195 -6.56 -16.72 14.50
C THR A 195 -7.81 -16.41 15.32
N GLY A 196 -8.63 -15.45 14.88
CA GLY A 196 -9.88 -15.06 15.54
C GLY A 196 -9.68 -14.28 16.83
N VAL A 197 -8.47 -13.77 17.12
CA VAL A 197 -8.17 -13.08 18.35
C VAL A 197 -7.27 -11.85 18.09
N ARG A 198 -7.53 -10.76 18.82
CA ARG A 198 -6.72 -9.54 18.75
C ARG A 198 -5.63 -9.55 19.79
N VAL A 199 -4.48 -8.98 19.47
CA VAL A 199 -3.47 -8.59 20.45
C VAL A 199 -3.94 -7.29 21.12
N THR A 200 -3.84 -7.23 22.45
CA THR A 200 -4.26 -6.07 23.25
C THR A 200 -3.07 -5.32 23.86
N GLU A 201 -1.96 -6.02 24.13
CA GLU A 201 -0.78 -5.44 24.76
C GLU A 201 0.47 -6.24 24.40
N VAL A 202 1.60 -5.55 24.29
CA VAL A 202 2.93 -6.14 24.18
C VAL A 202 3.87 -5.48 25.17
N THR A 203 4.46 -6.26 26.08
CA THR A 203 5.37 -5.74 27.11
C THR A 203 6.45 -6.77 27.42
N GLY A 204 7.73 -6.42 27.26
CA GLY A 204 8.86 -7.27 27.64
C GLY A 204 8.86 -8.66 26.96
N GLY A 205 8.48 -8.75 25.68
CA GLY A 205 8.38 -10.00 24.96
C GLY A 205 7.15 -10.84 25.28
N GLN A 206 6.23 -10.35 26.11
CA GLN A 206 4.94 -10.97 26.37
C GLN A 206 3.85 -10.28 25.54
N VAL A 207 3.07 -11.08 24.83
CA VAL A 207 1.98 -10.65 23.95
C VAL A 207 0.66 -11.12 24.54
N ARG A 208 -0.15 -10.19 25.01
CA ARG A 208 -1.47 -10.47 25.58
C ARG A 208 -2.53 -10.48 24.51
N LEU A 209 -3.33 -11.52 24.49
CA LEU A 209 -4.46 -11.67 23.59
C LEU A 209 -5.78 -11.27 24.26
N GLY A 210 -6.76 -10.88 23.42
CA GLY A 210 -8.08 -10.45 23.90
C GLY A 210 -8.92 -11.54 24.59
N ASP A 211 -8.56 -12.79 24.43
CA ASP A 211 -9.15 -13.94 25.11
C ASP A 211 -8.47 -14.31 26.45
N GLY A 212 -7.48 -13.51 26.87
CA GLY A 212 -6.74 -13.66 28.11
C GLY A 212 -5.48 -14.52 28.02
N ARG A 213 -5.22 -15.20 26.91
CA ARG A 213 -3.95 -15.92 26.70
C ARG A 213 -2.79 -14.94 26.65
N VAL A 214 -1.61 -15.41 27.08
CA VAL A 214 -0.35 -14.68 26.95
C VAL A 214 0.64 -15.57 26.20
N LEU A 215 1.19 -15.04 25.12
CA LEU A 215 2.24 -15.66 24.34
C LEU A 215 3.58 -14.99 24.66
N SER A 216 4.68 -15.72 24.49
CA SER A 216 6.03 -15.17 24.65
C SER A 216 6.76 -15.24 23.31
N ALA A 217 7.50 -14.20 22.98
CA ALA A 217 8.36 -14.14 21.80
C ALA A 217 9.59 -13.26 22.10
N ASP A 218 10.69 -13.53 21.40
CA ASP A 218 11.92 -12.72 21.54
C ASP A 218 11.79 -11.43 20.71
N LEU A 219 11.06 -11.50 19.59
CA LEU A 219 10.86 -10.41 18.66
C LEU A 219 9.40 -10.33 18.24
N VAL A 220 8.78 -9.16 18.29
CA VAL A 220 7.39 -8.93 17.88
C VAL A 220 7.34 -7.95 16.72
N VAL A 221 6.70 -8.35 15.62
CA VAL A 221 6.58 -7.55 14.38
C VAL A 221 5.11 -7.32 14.05
N GLY A 222 4.73 -6.08 13.74
CA GLY A 222 3.37 -5.67 13.42
C GLY A 222 3.11 -5.47 11.93
N GLY A 223 2.14 -6.20 11.40
CA GLY A 223 1.52 -6.00 10.09
C GLY A 223 0.03 -5.65 10.23
N MET A 224 -0.30 -4.65 11.08
CA MET A 224 -1.65 -4.33 11.55
C MET A 224 -2.40 -3.33 10.64
N GLY A 225 -1.96 -3.17 9.39
CA GLY A 225 -2.47 -2.18 8.46
C GLY A 225 -1.85 -0.80 8.64
N VAL A 226 -2.34 0.16 7.88
CA VAL A 226 -1.78 1.51 7.81
C VAL A 226 -2.83 2.58 8.06
N THR A 227 -2.37 3.81 8.25
CA THR A 227 -3.19 5.03 8.31
C THR A 227 -2.64 6.02 7.30
N PRO A 228 -3.48 6.62 6.42
CA PRO A 228 -3.01 7.61 5.46
C PRO A 228 -2.40 8.83 6.16
N ASN A 229 -1.35 9.40 5.56
CA ASN A 229 -0.65 10.57 6.11
C ASN A 229 -1.37 11.85 5.70
N THR A 230 -2.39 12.23 6.44
CA THR A 230 -3.26 13.37 6.14
C THR A 230 -3.25 14.48 7.19
N GLU A 231 -2.55 14.33 8.31
CA GLU A 231 -2.57 15.26 9.44
C GLU A 231 -2.11 16.67 9.04
N TRP A 232 -1.17 16.77 8.11
CA TRP A 232 -0.68 18.05 7.59
C TRP A 232 -1.73 18.80 6.74
N LEU A 233 -2.84 18.14 6.40
CA LEU A 233 -3.98 18.70 5.68
C LEU A 233 -5.08 19.21 6.62
N ASP A 234 -4.94 19.02 7.92
CA ASP A 234 -5.93 19.48 8.90
C ASP A 234 -6.10 20.99 8.83
N GLY A 235 -7.36 21.44 8.71
CA GLY A 235 -7.68 22.86 8.56
C GLY A 235 -7.40 23.47 7.18
N SER A 236 -6.89 22.70 6.20
CA SER A 236 -6.60 23.19 4.84
C SER A 236 -7.84 23.49 4.02
N GLY A 237 -9.01 22.97 4.40
CA GLY A 237 -10.24 23.02 3.61
C GLY A 237 -10.40 21.87 2.62
N LEU A 238 -9.41 20.99 2.46
CA LEU A 238 -9.56 19.74 1.71
C LEU A 238 -10.39 18.73 2.50
N ALA A 239 -11.23 17.99 1.81
CA ALA A 239 -12.02 16.92 2.42
C ALA A 239 -11.14 15.70 2.65
N VAL A 240 -11.09 15.22 3.90
CA VAL A 240 -10.30 14.06 4.35
C VAL A 240 -11.21 13.08 5.09
N ASP A 241 -11.23 11.82 4.63
CA ASP A 241 -11.90 10.71 5.28
C ASP A 241 -11.20 9.41 4.86
N ASP A 242 -10.43 8.78 5.75
CA ASP A 242 -9.54 7.66 5.46
C ASP A 242 -8.69 7.90 4.18
N GLY A 243 -8.13 9.09 4.05
CA GLY A 243 -7.40 9.59 2.88
C GLY A 243 -7.96 10.91 2.37
N VAL A 244 -7.33 11.48 1.34
CA VAL A 244 -7.83 12.66 0.64
C VAL A 244 -9.00 12.24 -0.25
N LEU A 245 -10.18 12.81 -0.02
CA LEU A 245 -11.33 12.58 -0.88
C LEU A 245 -11.10 13.23 -2.24
N CYS A 246 -11.21 12.44 -3.29
CA CYS A 246 -10.97 12.86 -4.66
C CYS A 246 -12.19 12.65 -5.54
N GLU A 247 -12.26 13.43 -6.60
CA GLU A 247 -13.09 13.16 -7.77
C GLU A 247 -12.54 11.93 -8.54
N PRO A 248 -13.32 11.33 -9.47
CA PRO A 248 -12.81 10.23 -10.29
C PRO A 248 -11.50 10.55 -11.05
N THR A 249 -11.23 11.83 -11.27
CA THR A 249 -10.04 12.35 -11.96
C THR A 249 -8.83 12.55 -11.05
N LEU A 250 -8.91 12.14 -9.78
CA LEU A 250 -7.90 12.31 -8.74
C LEU A 250 -7.69 13.77 -8.27
N TYR A 251 -8.48 14.74 -8.74
CA TYR A 251 -8.54 16.05 -8.08
C TYR A 251 -9.13 15.90 -6.69
N ALA A 252 -8.51 16.55 -5.70
CA ALA A 252 -9.10 16.65 -4.37
C ALA A 252 -10.45 17.34 -4.45
N THR A 253 -11.49 16.75 -3.86
CA THR A 253 -12.86 17.24 -3.93
C THR A 253 -12.96 18.71 -3.53
N GLY A 254 -13.55 19.52 -4.40
CA GLY A 254 -13.68 20.97 -4.21
C GLY A 254 -12.44 21.78 -4.59
N SER A 255 -11.37 21.16 -5.05
CA SER A 255 -10.15 21.83 -5.52
C SER A 255 -10.01 21.77 -7.04
N VAL A 256 -9.41 22.81 -7.63
CA VAL A 256 -9.09 22.89 -9.07
C VAL A 256 -7.57 22.86 -9.34
N ASN A 257 -6.76 22.73 -8.31
CA ASN A 257 -5.32 22.82 -8.38
C ASN A 257 -4.60 21.85 -7.44
N VAL A 258 -5.32 20.95 -6.78
CA VAL A 258 -4.74 19.89 -5.93
C VAL A 258 -5.22 18.55 -6.44
N VAL A 259 -4.30 17.64 -6.69
CA VAL A 259 -4.56 16.24 -7.01
C VAL A 259 -3.92 15.34 -5.94
N ALA A 260 -4.44 14.12 -5.75
CA ALA A 260 -3.82 13.15 -4.84
C ALA A 260 -3.53 11.83 -5.55
N ALA A 261 -2.50 11.10 -5.10
CA ALA A 261 -2.08 9.85 -5.70
C ALA A 261 -1.45 8.87 -4.69
N GLY A 262 -1.60 7.58 -4.93
CA GLY A 262 -1.08 6.49 -4.08
C GLY A 262 -1.94 6.25 -2.85
N ASP A 263 -1.30 5.71 -1.78
CA ASP A 263 -2.00 5.21 -0.60
C ASP A 263 -2.83 6.26 0.15
N VAL A 264 -2.60 7.55 -0.11
CA VAL A 264 -3.32 8.68 0.51
C VAL A 264 -4.60 9.03 -0.23
N ALA A 265 -4.74 8.65 -1.51
CA ALA A 265 -5.89 9.02 -2.34
C ALA A 265 -7.08 8.08 -2.12
N ARG A 266 -8.27 8.66 -1.89
CA ARG A 266 -9.55 7.94 -1.82
C ARG A 266 -10.52 8.51 -2.84
N TRP A 267 -10.96 7.68 -3.79
CA TRP A 267 -11.72 8.16 -4.94
C TRP A 267 -12.89 7.23 -5.28
N PRO A 268 -13.96 7.74 -5.94
CA PRO A 268 -15.03 6.91 -6.45
C PRO A 268 -14.55 6.13 -7.69
N HIS A 269 -14.74 4.81 -7.69
CA HIS A 269 -14.27 3.94 -8.76
C HIS A 269 -15.42 3.38 -9.60
N ARG A 270 -15.46 3.73 -10.88
CA ARG A 270 -16.56 3.43 -11.82
C ARG A 270 -16.88 1.94 -11.95
N LEU A 271 -15.87 1.08 -11.97
CA LEU A 271 -16.08 -0.38 -12.10
C LEU A 271 -16.81 -0.98 -10.90
N TYR A 272 -16.92 -0.25 -9.79
CA TYR A 272 -17.52 -0.74 -8.54
C TYR A 272 -18.73 0.11 -8.11
N GLY A 273 -19.43 0.74 -9.10
CA GLY A 273 -20.62 1.55 -8.84
C GLY A 273 -20.30 2.81 -8.04
N ASP A 274 -19.20 3.46 -8.39
CA ASP A 274 -18.70 4.68 -7.74
C ASP A 274 -18.45 4.53 -6.23
N ALA A 275 -18.19 3.30 -5.77
CA ALA A 275 -17.75 3.07 -4.40
C ALA A 275 -16.45 3.85 -4.14
N LEU A 276 -16.40 4.55 -3.00
CA LEU A 276 -15.19 5.22 -2.54
C LEU A 276 -14.18 4.17 -2.08
N ILE A 277 -13.07 4.07 -2.78
CA ILE A 277 -12.00 3.13 -2.48
C ILE A 277 -10.68 3.83 -2.23
N ARG A 278 -9.83 3.22 -1.42
CA ARG A 278 -8.42 3.55 -1.21
C ARG A 278 -7.60 2.26 -1.37
N VAL A 279 -6.57 2.31 -2.18
CA VAL A 279 -5.79 1.13 -2.58
C VAL A 279 -4.31 1.34 -2.28
N GLU A 280 -3.74 0.46 -1.46
CA GLU A 280 -2.36 0.52 -0.94
C GLU A 280 -1.42 -0.39 -1.75
N HIS A 281 -1.60 -0.44 -3.08
CA HIS A 281 -0.82 -1.32 -3.95
C HIS A 281 0.25 -0.54 -4.71
N TRP A 282 1.41 -1.18 -4.89
CA TRP A 282 2.52 -0.62 -5.67
C TRP A 282 2.08 -0.19 -7.08
N SER A 283 1.33 -1.06 -7.79
CA SER A 283 0.83 -0.75 -9.12
C SER A 283 -0.11 0.46 -9.13
N ASN A 284 -0.99 0.57 -8.11
CA ASN A 284 -1.90 1.69 -7.97
C ASN A 284 -1.14 3.02 -7.77
N ALA A 285 -0.15 3.04 -6.88
CA ALA A 285 0.68 4.22 -6.66
C ALA A 285 1.44 4.65 -7.92
N ASN A 286 1.96 3.67 -8.68
CA ASN A 286 2.66 3.89 -9.94
C ASN A 286 1.76 4.56 -10.99
N GLU A 287 0.56 4.03 -11.21
CA GLU A 287 -0.37 4.53 -12.23
C GLU A 287 -1.03 5.84 -11.81
N GLN A 288 -1.46 5.94 -10.54
CA GLN A 288 -2.10 7.17 -10.04
C GLN A 288 -1.15 8.36 -10.07
N GLY A 289 0.14 8.19 -9.72
CA GLY A 289 1.12 9.26 -9.80
C GLY A 289 1.19 9.87 -11.21
N ALA A 290 1.20 9.00 -12.23
CA ALA A 290 1.23 9.43 -13.62
C ALA A 290 -0.08 10.08 -14.08
N VAL A 291 -1.24 9.51 -13.71
CA VAL A 291 -2.56 10.04 -14.10
C VAL A 291 -2.83 11.38 -13.40
N ALA A 292 -2.55 11.49 -12.10
CA ALA A 292 -2.73 12.73 -11.34
C ALA A 292 -1.89 13.87 -11.93
N ALA A 293 -0.65 13.59 -12.31
CA ALA A 293 0.24 14.58 -12.96
C ALA A 293 -0.33 15.06 -14.31
N ARG A 294 -0.75 14.12 -15.20
CA ARG A 294 -1.39 14.49 -16.46
C ARG A 294 -2.65 15.31 -16.28
N ASN A 295 -3.49 14.89 -15.34
CA ASN A 295 -4.75 15.59 -15.04
C ASN A 295 -4.51 17.00 -14.49
N LEU A 296 -3.48 17.17 -13.64
CA LEU A 296 -3.11 18.49 -13.12
C LEU A 296 -2.70 19.45 -14.26
N LEU A 297 -1.92 18.97 -15.23
CA LEU A 297 -1.52 19.75 -16.42
C LEU A 297 -2.70 20.03 -17.36
N ALA A 298 -3.57 19.05 -17.56
CA ALA A 298 -4.73 19.20 -18.45
C ALA A 298 -5.79 20.17 -17.90
N GLY A 299 -5.83 20.32 -16.57
CA GLY A 299 -6.87 21.07 -15.87
C GLY A 299 -8.16 20.25 -15.67
N PRO A 300 -9.04 20.67 -14.74
CA PRO A 300 -10.21 19.90 -14.34
C PRO A 300 -11.16 19.54 -15.49
N ASP A 301 -11.34 20.44 -16.46
CA ASP A 301 -12.27 20.27 -17.58
C ASP A 301 -11.82 19.17 -18.57
N ALA A 302 -10.53 18.93 -18.68
CA ALA A 302 -9.93 17.95 -19.61
C ALA A 302 -9.42 16.70 -18.89
N ALA A 303 -9.48 16.66 -17.57
CA ALA A 303 -8.99 15.55 -16.76
C ALA A 303 -9.73 14.25 -17.05
N GLN A 304 -8.99 13.13 -17.04
CA GLN A 304 -9.53 11.81 -17.30
C GLN A 304 -9.72 11.01 -16.00
N PRO A 305 -10.83 10.28 -15.84
CA PRO A 305 -11.04 9.43 -14.68
C PRO A 305 -10.00 8.31 -14.57
N PHE A 306 -9.57 8.02 -13.37
CA PHE A 306 -8.77 6.84 -13.05
C PHE A 306 -9.68 5.66 -12.72
N ALA A 307 -9.60 4.60 -13.52
CA ALA A 307 -10.48 3.43 -13.42
C ALA A 307 -9.74 2.10 -13.69
N ASP A 308 -8.44 2.05 -13.44
CA ASP A 308 -7.66 0.82 -13.61
C ASP A 308 -8.08 -0.22 -12.56
N VAL A 309 -8.20 -1.49 -13.00
CA VAL A 309 -8.47 -2.60 -12.08
C VAL A 309 -7.32 -2.74 -11.10
N PRO A 310 -7.51 -2.51 -9.80
CA PRO A 310 -6.48 -2.68 -8.80
C PRO A 310 -5.85 -4.07 -8.89
N ASN A 311 -4.56 -4.19 -8.72
CA ASN A 311 -3.92 -5.51 -8.72
C ASN A 311 -2.72 -5.53 -7.78
N PHE A 312 -2.45 -6.72 -7.25
CA PHE A 312 -1.36 -6.96 -6.31
C PHE A 312 -0.76 -8.35 -6.54
N ALA A 313 0.50 -8.50 -6.18
CA ALA A 313 1.18 -9.80 -6.18
C ALA A 313 2.11 -9.91 -4.97
N THR A 314 2.10 -11.07 -4.31
CA THR A 314 3.03 -11.41 -3.24
C THR A 314 3.53 -12.84 -3.40
N HIS A 315 4.59 -13.19 -2.64
CA HIS A 315 5.09 -14.55 -2.49
C HIS A 315 5.10 -14.91 -1.01
N VAL A 316 4.42 -16.00 -0.67
CA VAL A 316 4.36 -16.54 0.69
C VAL A 316 4.82 -17.99 0.63
N HIS A 317 5.91 -18.34 1.31
CA HIS A 317 6.55 -19.68 1.30
C HIS A 317 6.71 -20.27 -0.10
N GLY A 318 7.11 -19.44 -1.07
CA GLY A 318 7.32 -19.86 -2.46
C GLY A 318 6.07 -19.84 -3.35
N ALA A 319 4.88 -19.82 -2.79
CA ALA A 319 3.67 -19.69 -3.57
C ALA A 319 3.45 -18.24 -4.02
N ARG A 320 3.10 -18.06 -5.29
CA ARG A 320 2.74 -16.77 -5.87
C ARG A 320 1.24 -16.53 -5.70
N ILE A 321 0.89 -15.54 -4.89
CA ILE A 321 -0.50 -15.10 -4.67
C ILE A 321 -0.70 -13.78 -5.39
N GLN A 322 -1.71 -13.69 -6.22
CA GLN A 322 -2.04 -12.51 -7.00
C GLN A 322 -3.52 -12.17 -6.87
N THR A 323 -3.83 -10.87 -6.83
CA THR A 323 -5.20 -10.38 -6.80
C THR A 323 -5.46 -9.41 -7.94
N ALA A 324 -6.68 -9.33 -8.40
CA ALA A 324 -7.20 -8.30 -9.28
C ALA A 324 -8.58 -7.86 -8.80
N GLY A 325 -8.90 -6.58 -8.93
CA GLY A 325 -10.15 -6.02 -8.43
C GLY A 325 -10.22 -5.95 -6.90
N LEU A 326 -11.43 -6.02 -6.37
CA LEU A 326 -11.75 -5.81 -4.96
C LEU A 326 -12.60 -7.00 -4.43
N PRO A 327 -11.97 -8.13 -4.07
CA PRO A 327 -12.67 -9.32 -3.57
C PRO A 327 -13.62 -9.05 -2.39
N HIS A 328 -13.26 -8.08 -1.52
CA HIS A 328 -14.05 -7.74 -0.34
C HIS A 328 -15.41 -7.06 -0.63
N LEU A 329 -15.66 -6.66 -1.89
CA LEU A 329 -16.94 -6.10 -2.32
C LEU A 329 -17.92 -7.18 -2.81
N ALA A 330 -17.48 -8.43 -2.90
CA ALA A 330 -18.27 -9.52 -3.43
C ALA A 330 -19.28 -10.10 -2.41
N ASP A 331 -20.37 -10.59 -2.92
CA ASP A 331 -21.35 -11.42 -2.21
C ASP A 331 -21.26 -12.90 -2.59
N GLU A 332 -20.53 -13.23 -3.68
CA GLU A 332 -20.28 -14.59 -4.15
C GLU A 332 -18.80 -14.81 -4.45
N GLU A 333 -18.26 -15.98 -4.06
CA GLU A 333 -16.94 -16.45 -4.47
C GLU A 333 -17.00 -17.86 -5.07
N ARG A 334 -16.23 -18.13 -6.13
CA ARG A 334 -16.20 -19.42 -6.82
C ARG A 334 -14.80 -19.75 -7.32
N VAL A 335 -14.34 -20.99 -7.10
CA VAL A 335 -13.15 -21.51 -7.79
C VAL A 335 -13.53 -21.74 -9.26
N VAL A 336 -12.83 -21.08 -10.17
CA VAL A 336 -13.11 -21.08 -11.62
C VAL A 336 -12.02 -21.74 -12.45
N ALA A 337 -10.89 -22.07 -11.83
CA ALA A 337 -9.81 -22.80 -12.47
C ALA A 337 -8.92 -23.49 -11.42
N GLY A 338 -8.39 -24.65 -11.77
CA GLY A 338 -7.45 -25.42 -10.94
C GLY A 338 -8.09 -26.04 -9.69
N ASP A 339 -7.23 -26.44 -8.76
CA ASP A 339 -7.61 -27.09 -7.53
C ASP A 339 -6.77 -26.54 -6.35
N PRO A 340 -7.38 -26.07 -5.23
CA PRO A 340 -6.67 -25.68 -4.03
C PRO A 340 -5.76 -26.78 -3.45
N ASP A 341 -6.14 -28.04 -3.57
CA ASP A 341 -5.35 -29.18 -3.07
C ASP A 341 -4.06 -29.41 -3.90
N GLU A 342 -4.02 -28.88 -5.12
CA GLU A 342 -2.83 -28.91 -5.99
C GLU A 342 -1.96 -27.64 -5.89
N ASP A 343 -2.26 -26.75 -4.93
CA ASP A 343 -1.61 -25.44 -4.75
C ASP A 343 -1.62 -24.56 -6.03
N ARG A 344 -2.61 -24.79 -6.92
CA ARG A 344 -2.76 -24.05 -8.17
C ARG A 344 -4.23 -23.87 -8.54
N PHE A 345 -4.76 -22.66 -8.33
CA PHE A 345 -6.17 -22.35 -8.59
C PHE A 345 -6.41 -20.86 -8.78
N ALA A 346 -7.63 -20.54 -9.27
CA ALA A 346 -8.13 -19.18 -9.32
C ALA A 346 -9.56 -19.10 -8.78
N VAL A 347 -9.84 -18.07 -8.00
CA VAL A 347 -11.16 -17.74 -7.43
C VAL A 347 -11.65 -16.46 -8.07
N ALA A 348 -12.87 -16.48 -8.58
CA ALA A 348 -13.60 -15.31 -9.04
C ALA A 348 -14.55 -14.82 -7.95
N PHE A 349 -14.73 -13.52 -7.87
CA PHE A 349 -15.56 -12.82 -6.90
C PHE A 349 -16.57 -11.95 -7.65
N ALA A 350 -17.84 -12.12 -7.36
CA ALA A 350 -18.91 -11.34 -7.99
C ALA A 350 -19.74 -10.60 -6.95
N ARG A 351 -20.35 -9.50 -7.38
CA ARG A 351 -21.39 -8.77 -6.66
C ARG A 351 -22.56 -8.59 -7.60
N ASP A 352 -23.73 -9.03 -7.18
CA ASP A 352 -24.94 -9.02 -8.04
C ASP A 352 -24.70 -9.73 -9.39
N GLY A 353 -23.92 -10.81 -9.39
CA GLY A 353 -23.58 -11.61 -10.57
C GLY A 353 -22.49 -10.99 -11.48
N VAL A 354 -21.97 -9.81 -11.20
CA VAL A 354 -20.92 -9.13 -11.97
C VAL A 354 -19.57 -9.29 -11.29
N LEU A 355 -18.52 -9.60 -12.05
CA LEU A 355 -17.15 -9.77 -11.53
C LEU A 355 -16.61 -8.47 -10.93
N VAL A 356 -16.22 -8.51 -9.67
CA VAL A 356 -15.62 -7.40 -8.94
C VAL A 356 -14.20 -7.70 -8.45
N GLY A 357 -13.81 -8.97 -8.42
CA GLY A 357 -12.49 -9.36 -7.94
C GLY A 357 -12.07 -10.74 -8.42
N ALA A 358 -10.78 -11.01 -8.31
CA ALA A 358 -10.18 -12.32 -8.56
C ALA A 358 -8.95 -12.53 -7.69
N VAL A 359 -8.72 -13.77 -7.30
CA VAL A 359 -7.50 -14.23 -6.63
C VAL A 359 -6.94 -15.42 -7.40
N ALA A 360 -5.62 -15.47 -7.59
CA ALA A 360 -4.97 -16.61 -8.20
C ALA A 360 -3.75 -17.02 -7.37
N VAL A 361 -3.65 -18.32 -7.10
CA VAL A 361 -2.51 -18.97 -6.49
C VAL A 361 -1.81 -19.78 -7.58
N ASN A 362 -0.55 -19.43 -7.89
CA ASN A 362 0.26 -20.08 -8.91
C ASN A 362 -0.41 -20.20 -10.31
N ALA A 363 -1.43 -19.38 -10.57
CA ALA A 363 -2.26 -19.40 -11.78
C ALA A 363 -2.30 -18.03 -12.51
N PRO A 364 -1.14 -17.48 -12.94
CA PRO A 364 -1.06 -16.11 -13.46
C PRO A 364 -1.85 -15.88 -14.75
N LYS A 365 -2.00 -16.92 -15.60
CA LYS A 365 -2.77 -16.82 -16.85
C LYS A 365 -4.26 -16.64 -16.57
N ASP A 366 -4.78 -17.33 -15.55
CA ASP A 366 -6.17 -17.22 -15.14
C ASP A 366 -6.46 -15.85 -14.54
N LEU A 367 -5.54 -15.29 -13.73
CA LEU A 367 -5.69 -13.94 -13.22
C LEU A 367 -5.74 -12.89 -14.33
N ILE A 368 -4.88 -13.00 -15.34
CA ILE A 368 -4.87 -12.04 -16.47
C ILE A 368 -6.22 -12.06 -17.20
N ARG A 369 -6.78 -13.26 -17.42
CA ARG A 369 -8.11 -13.43 -18.01
C ARG A 369 -9.17 -12.77 -17.15
N LEU A 370 -9.23 -13.11 -15.85
CA LEU A 370 -10.21 -12.57 -14.90
C LEU A 370 -10.10 -11.06 -14.75
N LYS A 371 -8.88 -10.49 -14.73
CA LYS A 371 -8.67 -9.04 -14.71
C LYS A 371 -9.30 -8.35 -15.92
N ARG A 372 -9.22 -8.96 -17.12
CA ARG A 372 -9.86 -8.42 -18.32
C ARG A 372 -11.39 -8.51 -18.22
N SER A 373 -11.92 -9.62 -17.72
CA SER A 373 -13.35 -9.79 -17.48
C SER A 373 -13.90 -8.78 -16.47
N ILE A 374 -13.16 -8.49 -15.37
CA ILE A 374 -13.51 -7.43 -14.41
C ILE A 374 -13.53 -6.06 -15.10
N ALA A 375 -12.52 -5.73 -15.90
CA ALA A 375 -12.46 -4.47 -16.63
C ALA A 375 -13.61 -4.30 -17.63
N ALA A 376 -14.11 -5.41 -18.18
CA ALA A 376 -15.24 -5.44 -19.12
C ALA A 376 -16.61 -5.49 -18.43
N GLY A 377 -16.67 -5.65 -17.07
CA GLY A 377 -17.93 -5.79 -16.34
C GLY A 377 -18.68 -7.08 -16.68
N GLU A 378 -17.95 -8.17 -16.97
CA GLU A 378 -18.56 -9.45 -17.32
C GLU A 378 -19.22 -10.13 -16.11
N ALA A 379 -20.22 -10.97 -16.37
CA ALA A 379 -20.81 -11.83 -15.37
C ALA A 379 -19.87 -13.00 -14.99
N ILE A 380 -20.08 -13.59 -13.80
CA ILE A 380 -19.32 -14.74 -13.30
C ILE A 380 -19.74 -16.05 -13.99
#